data_36716699633b730729da4eec2c231bd3
#
_entry.id   36716699633b730729da4eec2c231bd3
#
_cell.length_a   1.000
_cell.length_b   1.000
_cell.length_c   1.000
_cell.angle_alpha   90.00
_cell.angle_beta   90.00
_cell.angle_gamma   90.00
#
_symmetry.space_group_name_H-M   'P 1'
#
loop_
_entity.id
_entity.type
_entity.pdbx_description
1 polymer ?
#
loop_
_entity_poly.entity_id
_entity_poly.type
_entity_poly.pdbx_seq_one_letter_code
_entity_poly.pdbx_strand_id
1 'polypeptide(L)'
;MKMDALVEEFDGYRQIWLRRGVMPMLRALMTHRHVAENLLATPGGERRLTDILHLSELLQEASAQADSEYALVRWLAQHIAEPDANASSQQLRLESDKHLVQVVTIHKSKGLEYPLVWLPFIADFREQRQAFYHDRDTFAPMLDLSNAEESLELAEMERLAEDLRLLYVALTRSIWHCSLGVAPLFRRRGAKEGETDLHRSALGRLIQQGEALDANGLRRCLDALCDENIVLEIPGAPDNTPWMPPESSPPTLAARELQRRIIDERRVTSYSGLQQHGAGRALDLL
;
A
#
# COMPACT_ATOMS: atom_id res chain seq x y z
N MET A 1 42.86 -2.43 15.41
CA MET A 1 42.42 -1.08 15.84
C MET A 1 42.72 -1.02 17.33
N LYS A 2 43.44 0.00 17.82
CA LYS A 2 43.71 0.13 19.26
C LYS A 2 42.43 0.53 19.94
N MET A 3 42.12 -0.02 21.11
CA MET A 3 40.92 0.25 21.88
C MET A 3 40.70 1.76 22.13
N ASP A 4 41.81 2.46 22.42
CA ASP A 4 41.78 3.91 22.67
C ASP A 4 41.27 4.71 21.47
N ALA A 5 41.66 4.36 20.26
CA ALA A 5 41.18 5.03 19.04
C ALA A 5 39.65 4.78 18.81
N LEU A 6 39.15 3.61 19.22
CA LEU A 6 37.74 3.30 19.13
C LEU A 6 36.94 4.13 20.15
N VAL A 7 37.41 4.24 21.38
CA VAL A 7 36.79 5.04 22.44
C VAL A 7 36.74 6.52 22.02
N GLU A 8 37.83 7.06 21.49
CA GLU A 8 37.92 8.44 21.01
C GLU A 8 36.92 8.70 19.86
N GLU A 9 36.82 7.77 18.93
CA GLU A 9 35.87 7.87 17.81
C GLU A 9 34.41 7.90 18.32
N PHE A 10 34.03 7.01 19.23
CA PHE A 10 32.68 6.98 19.78
C PHE A 10 32.36 8.18 20.68
N ASP A 11 33.34 8.70 21.40
CA ASP A 11 33.16 9.98 22.12
C ASP A 11 32.95 11.13 21.14
N GLY A 12 33.62 11.13 20.00
CA GLY A 12 33.37 12.07 18.91
C GLY A 12 31.92 12.02 18.40
N TYR A 13 31.36 10.83 18.18
CA TYR A 13 29.93 10.71 17.79
C TYR A 13 29.00 11.20 18.90
N ARG A 14 29.31 10.90 20.16
CA ARG A 14 28.55 11.41 21.31
C ARG A 14 28.56 12.94 21.35
N GLN A 15 29.70 13.58 21.12
CA GLN A 15 29.78 15.06 21.07
C GLN A 15 28.97 15.66 19.91
N ILE A 16 28.94 15.00 18.75
CA ILE A 16 28.11 15.41 17.64
C ILE A 16 26.62 15.30 18.04
N TRP A 17 26.21 14.20 18.63
CA TRP A 17 24.83 14.01 19.09
C TRP A 17 24.38 15.12 20.07
N LEU A 18 25.16 15.34 21.12
CA LEU A 18 24.86 16.35 22.14
C LEU A 18 24.78 17.78 21.57
N ARG A 19 25.60 18.11 20.58
CA ARG A 19 25.66 19.46 20.03
C ARG A 19 24.77 19.71 18.81
N ARG A 20 24.54 18.69 18.00
CA ARG A 20 23.94 18.82 16.68
C ARG A 20 22.73 17.91 16.47
N GLY A 21 22.43 17.02 17.41
CA GLY A 21 21.31 16.09 17.35
C GLY A 21 21.66 14.72 16.75
N VAL A 22 20.69 13.83 16.78
CA VAL A 22 20.85 12.40 16.44
C VAL A 22 21.15 12.19 14.95
N MET A 23 20.50 12.91 14.05
CA MET A 23 20.68 12.73 12.60
C MET A 23 22.11 13.07 12.12
N PRO A 24 22.73 14.20 12.49
CA PRO A 24 24.12 14.47 12.16
C PRO A 24 25.09 13.45 12.74
N MET A 25 24.83 12.93 13.92
CA MET A 25 25.63 11.85 14.52
C MET A 25 25.55 10.57 13.70
N LEU A 26 24.34 10.11 13.37
CA LEU A 26 24.14 8.91 12.57
C LEU A 26 24.79 9.03 11.18
N ARG A 27 24.68 10.19 10.53
CA ARG A 27 25.36 10.45 9.24
C ARG A 27 26.88 10.36 9.37
N ALA A 28 27.46 10.96 10.41
CA ALA A 28 28.90 10.87 10.65
C ALA A 28 29.35 9.43 10.86
N LEU A 29 28.62 8.65 11.66
CA LEU A 29 28.87 7.24 11.89
C LEU A 29 28.77 6.44 10.58
N MET A 30 27.70 6.61 9.81
CA MET A 30 27.50 5.89 8.56
C MET A 30 28.60 6.18 7.55
N THR A 31 29.05 7.43 7.44
CA THR A 31 30.11 7.84 6.53
C THR A 31 31.47 7.28 6.99
N HIS A 32 31.84 7.47 8.25
CA HIS A 32 33.13 7.00 8.81
C HIS A 32 33.28 5.48 8.76
N ARG A 33 32.18 4.75 8.96
CA ARG A 33 32.18 3.29 8.97
C ARG A 33 31.83 2.67 7.62
N HIS A 34 31.67 3.47 6.58
CA HIS A 34 31.31 3.00 5.23
C HIS A 34 30.09 2.06 5.27
N VAL A 35 29.08 2.43 6.08
CA VAL A 35 27.93 1.54 6.34
C VAL A 35 27.16 1.26 5.06
N ALA A 36 26.92 2.28 4.23
CA ALA A 36 26.19 2.12 2.98
C ALA A 36 26.93 1.16 2.02
N GLU A 37 28.21 1.37 1.81
CA GLU A 37 29.05 0.54 0.93
C GLU A 37 29.12 -0.91 1.43
N ASN A 38 29.34 -1.08 2.74
CA ASN A 38 29.42 -2.40 3.36
C ASN A 38 28.09 -3.16 3.27
N LEU A 39 26.95 -2.49 3.47
CA LEU A 39 25.64 -3.11 3.33
C LEU A 39 25.33 -3.46 1.89
N LEU A 40 25.55 -2.54 0.94
CA LEU A 40 25.28 -2.78 -0.48
C LEU A 40 26.12 -3.93 -1.06
N ALA A 41 27.30 -4.21 -0.48
CA ALA A 41 28.12 -5.36 -0.85
C ALA A 41 27.56 -6.72 -0.37
N THR A 42 26.48 -6.74 0.43
CA THR A 42 25.90 -7.98 0.97
C THR A 42 24.52 -8.28 0.37
N PRO A 43 24.12 -9.56 0.25
CA PRO A 43 22.76 -9.91 -0.17
C PRO A 43 21.71 -9.26 0.73
N GLY A 44 20.71 -8.61 0.12
CA GLY A 44 19.67 -7.86 0.83
C GLY A 44 20.16 -6.58 1.52
N GLY A 45 21.33 -6.08 1.14
CA GLY A 45 21.92 -4.88 1.73
C GLY A 45 21.15 -3.61 1.41
N GLU A 46 20.54 -3.50 0.24
CA GLU A 46 19.68 -2.39 -0.14
C GLU A 46 18.49 -2.26 0.83
N ARG A 47 17.85 -3.39 1.18
CA ARG A 47 16.78 -3.42 2.18
C ARG A 47 17.26 -2.90 3.53
N ARG A 48 18.36 -3.44 4.03
CA ARG A 48 18.93 -3.03 5.34
C ARG A 48 19.32 -1.56 5.37
N LEU A 49 19.87 -1.05 4.26
CA LEU A 49 20.23 0.37 4.16
C LEU A 49 18.97 1.25 4.21
N THR A 50 17.92 0.87 3.47
CA THR A 50 16.63 1.57 3.51
C THR A 50 16.03 1.58 4.92
N ASP A 51 16.07 0.45 5.63
CA ASP A 51 15.57 0.34 6.99
C ASP A 51 16.36 1.22 7.97
N ILE A 52 17.70 1.26 7.85
CA ILE A 52 18.55 2.13 8.69
C ILE A 52 18.27 3.61 8.43
N LEU A 53 18.09 4.01 7.17
CA LEU A 53 17.77 5.38 6.81
C LEU A 53 16.39 5.77 7.35
N HIS A 54 15.40 4.89 7.20
CA HIS A 54 14.06 5.11 7.75
C HIS A 54 14.08 5.20 9.29
N LEU A 55 14.77 4.28 9.96
CA LEU A 55 14.95 4.35 11.42
C LEU A 55 15.60 5.65 11.86
N SER A 56 16.57 6.13 11.10
CA SER A 56 17.24 7.42 11.38
C SER A 56 16.28 8.60 11.33
N GLU A 57 15.32 8.58 10.37
CA GLU A 57 14.28 9.60 10.29
C GLU A 57 13.28 9.51 11.46
N LEU A 58 12.85 8.30 11.82
CA LEU A 58 11.98 8.10 13.00
C LEU A 58 12.64 8.57 14.30
N LEU A 59 13.94 8.30 14.46
CA LEU A 59 14.70 8.81 15.61
C LEU A 59 14.80 10.33 15.61
N GLN A 60 14.97 10.94 14.44
CA GLN A 60 15.00 12.41 14.32
C GLN A 60 13.64 13.03 14.68
N GLU A 61 12.53 12.41 14.23
CA GLU A 61 11.19 12.84 14.59
C GLU A 61 10.92 12.70 16.09
N ALA A 62 11.24 11.54 16.66
CA ALA A 62 11.08 11.28 18.08
C ALA A 62 11.97 12.19 18.94
N SER A 63 13.15 12.57 18.47
CA SER A 63 14.06 13.47 19.19
C SER A 63 13.49 14.87 19.41
N ALA A 64 12.56 15.31 18.56
CA ALA A 64 11.87 16.59 18.74
C ALA A 64 10.92 16.62 19.96
N GLN A 65 10.51 15.45 20.44
CA GLN A 65 9.60 15.27 21.57
C GLN A 65 10.31 14.70 22.82
N ALA A 66 11.56 14.24 22.66
CA ALA A 66 12.33 13.65 23.74
C ALA A 66 13.07 14.74 24.54
N ASP A 67 12.92 14.72 25.86
CA ASP A 67 13.54 15.68 26.78
C ASP A 67 15.07 15.47 26.94
N SER A 68 15.61 14.34 26.48
CA SER A 68 17.03 14.00 26.57
C SER A 68 17.40 12.84 25.65
N GLU A 69 18.72 12.67 25.43
CA GLU A 69 19.25 11.54 24.67
C GLU A 69 18.86 10.19 25.29
N TYR A 70 18.82 10.11 26.62
CA TYR A 70 18.37 8.90 27.33
C TYR A 70 16.88 8.63 27.13
N ALA A 71 16.06 9.67 27.03
CA ALA A 71 14.65 9.53 26.71
C ALA A 71 14.46 8.96 25.30
N LEU A 72 15.26 9.41 24.33
CA LEU A 72 15.23 8.88 22.96
C LEU A 72 15.66 7.41 22.89
N VAL A 73 16.71 7.01 23.61
CA VAL A 73 17.13 5.60 23.69
C VAL A 73 16.04 4.74 24.33
N ARG A 74 15.37 5.23 25.36
CA ARG A 74 14.25 4.54 25.99
C ARG A 74 13.06 4.41 25.05
N TRP A 75 12.75 5.46 24.33
CA TRP A 75 11.71 5.46 23.29
C TRP A 75 11.98 4.38 22.25
N LEU A 76 13.21 4.29 21.72
CA LEU A 76 13.60 3.25 20.77
C LEU A 76 13.43 1.85 21.37
N ALA A 77 13.92 1.63 22.60
CA ALA A 77 13.82 0.33 23.27
C ALA A 77 12.36 -0.11 23.46
N GLN A 78 11.47 0.83 23.82
CA GLN A 78 10.05 0.56 23.96
C GLN A 78 9.39 0.17 22.63
N HIS A 79 9.67 0.90 21.54
CA HIS A 79 9.10 0.60 20.24
C HIS A 79 9.65 -0.71 19.60
N ILE A 80 10.84 -1.13 20.01
CA ILE A 80 11.35 -2.47 19.67
C ILE A 80 10.58 -3.56 20.43
N ALA A 81 10.28 -3.33 21.72
CA ALA A 81 9.59 -4.30 22.56
C ALA A 81 8.09 -4.39 22.22
N GLU A 82 7.47 -3.27 21.91
CA GLU A 82 6.03 -3.13 21.64
C GLU A 82 5.81 -2.40 20.28
N PRO A 83 6.01 -3.08 19.15
CA PRO A 83 5.81 -2.45 17.84
C PRO A 83 4.32 -2.19 17.58
N ASP A 84 3.98 -0.98 17.12
CA ASP A 84 2.63 -0.65 16.67
C ASP A 84 2.46 -0.98 15.18
N ALA A 85 1.82 -2.11 14.90
CA ALA A 85 1.54 -2.56 13.54
C ALA A 85 0.62 -1.63 12.73
N ASN A 86 -0.10 -0.72 13.39
CA ASN A 86 -1.03 0.22 12.76
C ASN A 86 -0.41 1.61 12.52
N ALA A 87 0.76 1.89 13.10
CA ALA A 87 1.44 3.16 12.91
C ALA A 87 1.94 3.29 11.46
N SER A 88 1.35 4.20 10.69
CA SER A 88 1.76 4.45 9.29
C SER A 88 3.22 4.86 9.16
N SER A 89 3.79 5.53 10.16
CA SER A 89 5.19 5.93 10.22
C SER A 89 6.16 4.74 10.37
N GLN A 90 5.68 3.59 10.90
CA GLN A 90 6.47 2.37 11.09
C GLN A 90 6.34 1.38 9.92
N GLN A 91 5.54 1.71 8.89
CA GLN A 91 5.43 0.86 7.71
C GLN A 91 6.75 0.80 6.96
N LEU A 92 7.10 -0.40 6.50
CA LEU A 92 8.31 -0.62 5.72
C LEU A 92 8.31 0.24 4.45
N ARG A 93 9.40 0.94 4.21
CA ARG A 93 9.60 1.67 2.95
C ARG A 93 10.12 0.73 1.87
N LEU A 94 9.76 1.03 0.63
CA LEU A 94 10.28 0.29 -0.52
C LEU A 94 11.74 0.69 -0.79
N GLU A 95 12.57 -0.27 -1.12
CA GLU A 95 13.96 -0.03 -1.53
C GLU A 95 14.03 0.64 -2.90
N SER A 96 13.12 0.22 -3.78
CA SER A 96 13.02 0.72 -5.14
C SER A 96 11.57 0.65 -5.61
N ASP A 97 11.11 1.65 -6.33
CA ASP A 97 9.79 1.66 -6.99
C ASP A 97 9.80 1.00 -8.37
N LYS A 98 10.97 0.49 -8.81
CA LYS A 98 11.14 -0.06 -10.15
C LYS A 98 10.84 -1.55 -10.18
N HIS A 99 10.01 -1.95 -11.14
CA HIS A 99 9.74 -3.36 -11.48
C HIS A 99 9.20 -4.21 -10.32
N LEU A 100 8.42 -3.62 -9.43
CA LEU A 100 7.79 -4.30 -8.30
C LEU A 100 6.34 -4.67 -8.62
N VAL A 101 5.87 -5.79 -8.03
CA VAL A 101 4.45 -6.08 -7.94
C VAL A 101 3.84 -5.17 -6.87
N GLN A 102 2.90 -4.34 -7.26
CA GLN A 102 2.21 -3.41 -6.38
C GLN A 102 0.87 -3.97 -5.94
N VAL A 103 0.64 -4.07 -4.64
CA VAL A 103 -0.68 -4.40 -4.08
C VAL A 103 -1.37 -3.11 -3.67
N VAL A 104 -2.41 -2.75 -4.39
CA VAL A 104 -3.14 -1.49 -4.19
C VAL A 104 -4.64 -1.73 -4.02
N THR A 105 -5.32 -0.88 -3.26
CA THR A 105 -6.78 -0.92 -3.22
C THR A 105 -7.37 -0.29 -4.48
N ILE A 106 -8.56 -0.74 -4.90
CA ILE A 106 -9.24 -0.20 -6.09
C ILE A 106 -9.41 1.32 -5.98
N HIS A 107 -9.76 1.83 -4.79
CA HIS A 107 -9.90 3.27 -4.55
C HIS A 107 -8.61 4.05 -4.80
N LYS A 108 -7.47 3.54 -4.34
CA LYS A 108 -6.16 4.17 -4.55
C LYS A 108 -5.66 4.06 -5.98
N SER A 109 -6.19 3.13 -6.77
CA SER A 109 -5.83 2.96 -8.19
C SER A 109 -6.54 3.93 -9.13
N LYS A 110 -7.53 4.69 -8.64
CA LYS A 110 -8.28 5.66 -9.46
C LYS A 110 -7.36 6.70 -10.07
N GLY A 111 -7.39 6.81 -11.40
CA GLY A 111 -6.52 7.74 -12.15
C GLY A 111 -5.12 7.20 -12.44
N LEU A 112 -4.77 6.01 -11.98
CA LEU A 112 -3.50 5.34 -12.31
C LEU A 112 -3.73 4.27 -13.37
N GLU A 113 -2.66 3.85 -14.04
CA GLU A 113 -2.66 2.79 -15.05
C GLU A 113 -1.50 1.83 -14.79
N TYR A 114 -1.73 0.55 -15.08
CA TYR A 114 -0.75 -0.51 -14.87
C TYR A 114 -0.65 -1.39 -16.11
N PRO A 115 0.55 -1.81 -16.54
CA PRO A 115 0.70 -2.69 -17.69
C PRO A 115 -0.09 -3.98 -17.58
N LEU A 116 -0.04 -4.62 -16.43
CA LEU A 116 -0.72 -5.86 -16.07
C LEU A 116 -1.50 -5.67 -14.79
N VAL A 117 -2.73 -6.12 -14.74
CA VAL A 117 -3.58 -6.05 -13.55
C VAL A 117 -4.09 -7.43 -13.19
N TRP A 118 -4.04 -7.75 -11.93
CA TRP A 118 -4.58 -8.98 -11.37
C TRP A 118 -5.63 -8.67 -10.31
N LEU A 119 -6.83 -9.20 -10.50
CA LEU A 119 -8.01 -9.00 -9.66
C LEU A 119 -8.52 -10.34 -9.11
N PRO A 120 -7.77 -11.02 -8.22
CA PRO A 120 -8.08 -12.40 -7.82
C PRO A 120 -9.37 -12.52 -7.00
N PHE A 121 -9.81 -11.45 -6.32
CA PHE A 121 -10.96 -11.46 -5.40
C PHE A 121 -12.08 -10.52 -5.85
N ILE A 122 -12.10 -10.09 -7.11
CA ILE A 122 -13.09 -9.13 -7.61
C ILE A 122 -14.52 -9.67 -7.63
N ALA A 123 -14.67 -10.99 -7.55
CA ALA A 123 -15.96 -11.66 -7.47
C ALA A 123 -16.55 -11.69 -6.05
N ASP A 124 -15.78 -11.36 -5.02
CA ASP A 124 -16.27 -11.34 -3.64
C ASP A 124 -17.15 -10.10 -3.38
N PHE A 125 -18.08 -10.20 -2.41
CA PHE A 125 -18.95 -9.13 -1.99
C PHE A 125 -19.34 -9.28 -0.50
N ARG A 126 -19.83 -8.22 0.09
CA ARG A 126 -20.38 -8.26 1.47
C ARG A 126 -21.84 -7.84 1.42
N GLU A 127 -22.71 -8.66 2.02
CA GLU A 127 -24.12 -8.33 2.17
C GLU A 127 -24.30 -7.20 3.18
N GLN A 128 -25.26 -6.31 2.90
CA GLN A 128 -25.67 -5.30 3.85
C GLN A 128 -26.46 -5.94 5.00
N ARG A 129 -26.08 -5.58 6.22
CA ARG A 129 -26.75 -6.07 7.45
C ARG A 129 -27.52 -4.98 8.17
N GLN A 130 -27.36 -3.75 7.72
CA GLN A 130 -28.06 -2.59 8.24
C GLN A 130 -28.76 -1.89 7.09
N ALA A 131 -30.01 -1.54 7.29
CA ALA A 131 -30.82 -0.83 6.33
C ALA A 131 -30.44 0.67 6.31
N PHE A 132 -29.26 0.96 5.79
CA PHE A 132 -28.78 2.32 5.52
C PHE A 132 -28.77 2.53 4.01
N TYR A 133 -29.59 3.47 3.53
CA TYR A 133 -29.75 3.77 2.12
C TYR A 133 -30.12 5.24 1.93
N HIS A 134 -30.14 5.72 0.70
CA HIS A 134 -30.60 7.08 0.38
C HIS A 134 -31.99 7.05 -0.25
N ASP A 135 -32.86 7.93 0.22
CA ASP A 135 -34.18 8.14 -0.39
C ASP A 135 -34.01 8.55 -1.86
N ARG A 136 -34.79 7.94 -2.75
CA ARG A 136 -34.59 8.09 -4.20
C ARG A 136 -34.97 9.47 -4.74
N ASP A 137 -35.86 10.17 -4.06
CA ASP A 137 -36.37 11.46 -4.49
C ASP A 137 -35.63 12.62 -3.86
N THR A 138 -35.30 12.51 -2.59
CA THR A 138 -34.64 13.56 -1.80
C THR A 138 -33.16 13.39 -1.65
N PHE A 139 -32.63 12.21 -1.94
CA PHE A 139 -31.25 11.81 -1.69
C PHE A 139 -30.80 11.92 -0.22
N ALA A 140 -31.76 12.01 0.69
CA ALA A 140 -31.47 12.05 2.12
C ALA A 140 -31.04 10.69 2.63
N PRO A 141 -29.98 10.62 3.49
CA PRO A 141 -29.57 9.38 4.11
C PRO A 141 -30.64 8.89 5.10
N MET A 142 -31.05 7.64 4.94
CA MET A 142 -32.08 6.98 5.74
C MET A 142 -31.46 5.80 6.48
N LEU A 143 -31.79 5.68 7.77
CA LEU A 143 -31.41 4.53 8.59
C LEU A 143 -32.67 3.91 9.19
N ASP A 144 -33.04 2.73 8.72
CA ASP A 144 -34.14 1.97 9.30
C ASP A 144 -33.58 1.02 10.38
N LEU A 145 -33.84 1.36 11.64
CA LEU A 145 -33.42 0.57 12.81
C LEU A 145 -34.17 -0.76 12.94
N SER A 146 -35.32 -0.90 12.28
CA SER A 146 -36.08 -2.15 12.26
C SER A 146 -35.46 -3.17 11.29
N ASN A 147 -34.61 -2.71 10.36
CA ASN A 147 -34.10 -3.50 9.27
C ASN A 147 -35.20 -4.22 8.48
N ALA A 148 -36.23 -3.52 8.13
CA ALA A 148 -37.31 -4.06 7.30
C ALA A 148 -36.74 -4.59 5.97
N GLU A 149 -37.32 -5.65 5.44
CA GLU A 149 -36.84 -6.34 4.25
C GLU A 149 -36.70 -5.38 3.06
N GLU A 150 -37.70 -4.54 2.82
CA GLU A 150 -37.69 -3.51 1.78
C GLU A 150 -36.53 -2.51 1.92
N SER A 151 -36.26 -2.08 3.15
CA SER A 151 -35.17 -1.15 3.45
C SER A 151 -33.78 -1.80 3.27
N LEU A 152 -33.65 -3.10 3.61
CA LEU A 152 -32.43 -3.88 3.35
C LEU A 152 -32.21 -4.10 1.85
N GLU A 153 -33.28 -4.33 1.08
CA GLU A 153 -33.17 -4.45 -0.38
C GLU A 153 -32.67 -3.15 -1.02
N LEU A 154 -33.16 -1.99 -0.57
CA LEU A 154 -32.69 -0.69 -1.04
C LEU A 154 -31.19 -0.50 -0.73
N ALA A 155 -30.78 -0.80 0.49
CA ALA A 155 -29.37 -0.74 0.90
C ALA A 155 -28.48 -1.70 0.08
N GLU A 156 -28.97 -2.91 -0.22
CA GLU A 156 -28.26 -3.88 -1.04
C GLU A 156 -28.15 -3.44 -2.51
N MET A 157 -29.16 -2.76 -3.04
CA MET A 157 -29.12 -2.18 -4.38
C MET A 157 -28.07 -1.06 -4.49
N GLU A 158 -27.97 -0.21 -3.47
CA GLU A 158 -26.93 0.84 -3.42
C GLU A 158 -25.53 0.24 -3.32
N ARG A 159 -25.35 -0.77 -2.46
CA ARG A 159 -24.10 -1.50 -2.36
C ARG A 159 -23.69 -2.08 -3.74
N LEU A 160 -24.61 -2.76 -4.40
CA LEU A 160 -24.33 -3.34 -5.72
C LEU A 160 -23.97 -2.27 -6.76
N ALA A 161 -24.66 -1.12 -6.74
CA ALA A 161 -24.36 0.00 -7.62
C ALA A 161 -22.95 0.55 -7.39
N GLU A 162 -22.52 0.65 -6.13
CA GLU A 162 -21.16 1.09 -5.78
C GLU A 162 -20.11 0.05 -6.17
N ASP A 163 -20.37 -1.24 -5.90
CA ASP A 163 -19.48 -2.32 -6.30
C ASP A 163 -19.32 -2.38 -7.83
N LEU A 164 -20.36 -2.10 -8.61
CA LEU A 164 -20.29 -2.00 -10.09
C LEU A 164 -19.40 -0.83 -10.52
N ARG A 165 -19.46 0.32 -9.84
CA ARG A 165 -18.55 1.44 -10.12
C ARG A 165 -17.09 1.08 -9.80
N LEU A 166 -16.86 0.40 -8.67
CA LEU A 166 -15.53 -0.08 -8.29
C LEU A 166 -15.00 -1.13 -9.28
N LEU A 167 -15.85 -2.05 -9.72
CA LEU A 167 -15.51 -3.02 -10.76
C LEU A 167 -15.08 -2.32 -12.05
N TYR A 168 -15.86 -1.32 -12.50
CA TYR A 168 -15.49 -0.52 -13.67
C TYR A 168 -14.11 0.15 -13.49
N VAL A 169 -13.89 0.78 -12.33
CA VAL A 169 -12.58 1.38 -12.02
C VAL A 169 -11.48 0.33 -12.10
N ALA A 170 -11.66 -0.84 -11.50
CA ALA A 170 -10.65 -1.90 -11.48
C ALA A 170 -10.32 -2.42 -12.90
N LEU A 171 -11.32 -2.72 -13.69
CA LEU A 171 -11.17 -3.23 -15.05
C LEU A 171 -10.47 -2.23 -15.99
N THR A 172 -10.71 -0.95 -15.79
CA THR A 172 -10.13 0.11 -16.62
C THR A 172 -8.71 0.53 -16.21
N ARG A 173 -8.07 -0.18 -15.27
CA ARG A 173 -6.69 0.14 -14.85
C ARG A 173 -5.62 -0.53 -15.70
N SER A 174 -5.95 -1.61 -16.40
CA SER A 174 -4.98 -2.35 -17.21
C SER A 174 -4.72 -1.67 -18.56
N ILE A 175 -3.46 -1.64 -18.97
CA ILE A 175 -3.05 -1.17 -20.30
C ILE A 175 -3.05 -2.35 -21.29
N TRP A 176 -2.44 -3.49 -20.88
CA TRP A 176 -2.20 -4.62 -21.78
C TRP A 176 -3.00 -5.86 -21.42
N HIS A 177 -3.10 -6.19 -20.12
CA HIS A 177 -3.71 -7.44 -19.69
C HIS A 177 -4.36 -7.29 -18.32
N CYS A 178 -5.56 -7.89 -18.17
CA CYS A 178 -6.30 -7.97 -16.94
C CYS A 178 -6.71 -9.41 -16.65
N SER A 179 -6.28 -9.97 -15.53
CA SER A 179 -6.69 -11.30 -15.07
C SER A 179 -7.73 -11.18 -13.96
N LEU A 180 -8.83 -11.91 -14.07
CA LEU A 180 -9.92 -11.94 -13.10
C LEU A 180 -10.01 -13.30 -12.44
N GLY A 181 -10.07 -13.36 -11.12
CA GLY A 181 -10.41 -14.56 -10.39
C GLY A 181 -11.92 -14.70 -10.24
N VAL A 182 -12.47 -15.78 -10.78
CA VAL A 182 -13.91 -16.11 -10.68
C VAL A 182 -14.06 -17.49 -10.09
N ALA A 183 -14.88 -17.61 -9.04
CA ALA A 183 -15.17 -18.88 -8.41
C ALA A 183 -16.65 -18.96 -8.01
N PRO A 184 -17.24 -20.17 -7.98
CA PRO A 184 -18.57 -20.35 -7.41
C PRO A 184 -18.52 -20.02 -5.90
N LEU A 185 -19.27 -19.00 -5.50
CA LEU A 185 -19.32 -18.57 -4.09
C LEU A 185 -20.53 -19.20 -3.42
N PHE A 186 -20.29 -19.90 -2.32
CA PHE A 186 -21.32 -20.50 -1.48
C PHE A 186 -21.24 -19.89 -0.08
N ARG A 187 -22.15 -19.00 0.27
CA ARG A 187 -22.16 -18.33 1.58
C ARG A 187 -22.88 -19.12 2.66
N ARG A 188 -23.74 -20.06 2.28
CA ARG A 188 -24.36 -20.96 3.24
C ARG A 188 -23.35 -21.95 3.78
N ARG A 189 -23.25 -22.03 5.10
CA ARG A 189 -22.33 -22.95 5.78
C ARG A 189 -22.60 -24.41 5.36
N GLY A 190 -21.60 -25.05 4.77
CA GLY A 190 -21.70 -26.45 4.30
C GLY A 190 -22.26 -26.64 2.90
N ALA A 191 -22.76 -25.59 2.24
CA ALA A 191 -23.16 -25.69 0.82
C ALA A 191 -21.91 -25.79 -0.05
N LYS A 192 -21.86 -26.84 -0.88
CA LYS A 192 -20.82 -27.04 -1.91
C LYS A 192 -21.41 -27.31 -3.28
N GLU A 193 -22.72 -27.48 -3.34
CA GLU A 193 -23.48 -27.82 -4.54
C GLU A 193 -24.75 -26.98 -4.63
N GLY A 194 -25.30 -26.85 -5.81
CA GLY A 194 -26.50 -26.06 -6.07
C GLY A 194 -26.20 -24.65 -6.55
N GLU A 195 -27.16 -23.76 -6.39
CA GLU A 195 -27.06 -22.36 -6.79
C GLU A 195 -26.01 -21.61 -5.98
N THR A 196 -25.20 -20.84 -6.68
CA THR A 196 -24.17 -20.00 -6.07
C THR A 196 -24.70 -18.61 -5.74
N ASP A 197 -24.09 -17.96 -4.76
CA ASP A 197 -24.40 -16.57 -4.41
C ASP A 197 -23.66 -15.54 -5.28
N LEU A 198 -22.90 -15.99 -6.27
CA LEU A 198 -22.07 -15.12 -7.11
C LEU A 198 -22.88 -14.05 -7.85
N HIS A 199 -24.12 -14.35 -8.28
CA HIS A 199 -25.03 -13.43 -8.96
C HIS A 199 -25.29 -12.13 -8.16
N ARG A 200 -25.03 -12.12 -6.86
CA ARG A 200 -25.18 -10.97 -5.96
C ARG A 200 -23.95 -10.07 -5.93
N SER A 201 -22.82 -10.53 -6.47
CA SER A 201 -21.62 -9.70 -6.65
C SER A 201 -21.74 -8.83 -7.91
N ALA A 202 -20.94 -7.75 -7.98
CA ALA A 202 -20.91 -6.89 -9.15
C ALA A 202 -20.50 -7.67 -10.42
N LEU A 203 -19.45 -8.49 -10.33
CA LEU A 203 -18.99 -9.30 -11.44
C LEU A 203 -20.01 -10.37 -11.82
N GLY A 204 -20.57 -11.08 -10.83
CA GLY A 204 -21.57 -12.11 -11.06
C GLY A 204 -22.86 -11.53 -11.66
N ARG A 205 -23.25 -10.33 -11.25
CA ARG A 205 -24.39 -9.62 -11.84
C ARG A 205 -24.24 -9.40 -13.35
N LEU A 206 -23.01 -9.06 -13.79
CA LEU A 206 -22.72 -8.88 -15.21
C LEU A 206 -22.65 -10.22 -15.97
N ILE A 207 -21.99 -11.23 -15.41
CA ILE A 207 -21.80 -12.54 -16.05
C ILE A 207 -23.11 -13.33 -16.11
N GLN A 208 -23.86 -13.36 -15.01
CA GLN A 208 -25.07 -14.20 -14.85
C GLN A 208 -26.36 -13.41 -15.08
N GLN A 209 -26.29 -12.11 -15.43
CA GLN A 209 -27.43 -11.23 -15.63
C GLN A 209 -28.39 -11.18 -14.42
N GLY A 210 -27.87 -11.47 -13.23
CA GLY A 210 -28.61 -11.50 -11.98
C GLY A 210 -29.33 -12.81 -11.66
N GLU A 211 -29.15 -13.84 -12.47
CA GLU A 211 -29.74 -15.15 -12.24
C GLU A 211 -28.86 -15.98 -11.28
N ALA A 212 -29.51 -16.66 -10.33
CA ALA A 212 -28.83 -17.63 -9.49
C ALA A 212 -28.56 -18.90 -10.29
N LEU A 213 -27.31 -19.23 -10.49
CA LEU A 213 -26.90 -20.39 -11.29
C LEU A 213 -25.99 -21.30 -10.42
N ASP A 214 -26.00 -22.59 -10.74
CA ASP A 214 -25.01 -23.55 -10.23
C ASP A 214 -23.64 -23.35 -10.87
N ALA A 215 -22.64 -24.09 -10.42
CA ALA A 215 -21.28 -24.01 -10.97
C ALA A 215 -21.22 -24.31 -12.47
N ASN A 216 -22.08 -25.21 -12.98
CA ASN A 216 -22.14 -25.54 -14.41
C ASN A 216 -22.79 -24.41 -15.23
N GLY A 217 -23.82 -23.77 -14.67
CA GLY A 217 -24.45 -22.58 -15.27
C GLY A 217 -23.46 -21.42 -15.35
N LEU A 218 -22.73 -21.16 -14.26
CA LEU A 218 -21.65 -20.17 -14.25
C LEU A 218 -20.60 -20.47 -15.32
N ARG A 219 -20.17 -21.73 -15.41
CA ARG A 219 -19.19 -22.13 -16.43
C ARG A 219 -19.68 -21.81 -17.85
N ARG A 220 -20.93 -22.13 -18.17
CA ARG A 220 -21.52 -21.82 -19.48
C ARG A 220 -21.54 -20.31 -19.76
N CYS A 221 -21.86 -19.50 -18.76
CA CYS A 221 -21.82 -18.05 -18.91
C CYS A 221 -20.40 -17.54 -19.19
N LEU A 222 -19.39 -18.08 -18.50
CA LEU A 222 -17.99 -17.73 -18.74
C LEU A 222 -17.51 -18.20 -20.13
N ASP A 223 -17.83 -19.42 -20.53
CA ASP A 223 -17.49 -19.94 -21.87
C ASP A 223 -18.12 -19.07 -22.98
N ALA A 224 -19.33 -18.52 -22.76
CA ALA A 224 -20.01 -17.64 -23.71
C ALA A 224 -19.35 -16.24 -23.81
N LEU A 225 -18.53 -15.83 -22.86
CA LEU A 225 -17.77 -14.57 -22.90
C LEU A 225 -16.43 -14.72 -23.63
N CYS A 226 -15.98 -15.97 -23.89
CA CYS A 226 -14.71 -16.22 -24.53
C CYS A 226 -14.73 -15.80 -26.01
N ASP A 227 -13.72 -15.04 -26.39
CA ASP A 227 -13.48 -14.62 -27.80
C ASP A 227 -11.95 -14.53 -28.04
N GLU A 228 -11.55 -13.83 -29.10
CA GLU A 228 -10.14 -13.61 -29.42
C GLU A 228 -9.37 -12.82 -28.35
N ASN A 229 -10.06 -12.06 -27.48
CA ASN A 229 -9.48 -11.18 -26.45
C ASN A 229 -9.75 -11.68 -25.03
N ILE A 230 -10.73 -12.56 -24.85
CA ILE A 230 -11.14 -13.10 -23.54
C ILE A 230 -10.94 -14.61 -23.53
N VAL A 231 -10.05 -15.06 -22.66
CA VAL A 231 -9.69 -16.48 -22.52
C VAL A 231 -10.05 -16.94 -21.11
N LEU A 232 -10.70 -18.11 -21.03
CA LEU A 232 -11.01 -18.76 -19.77
C LEU A 232 -9.97 -19.84 -19.48
N GLU A 233 -9.23 -19.65 -18.40
CA GLU A 233 -8.25 -20.63 -17.91
C GLU A 233 -8.75 -21.27 -16.62
N ILE A 234 -8.57 -22.57 -16.50
CA ILE A 234 -8.77 -23.27 -15.23
C ILE A 234 -7.41 -23.43 -14.58
N PRO A 235 -7.18 -22.80 -13.41
CA PRO A 235 -5.90 -22.94 -12.74
C PRO A 235 -5.64 -24.40 -12.39
N GLY A 236 -4.43 -24.86 -12.68
CA GLY A 236 -3.94 -26.18 -12.23
C GLY A 236 -3.78 -26.25 -10.71
N ALA A 237 -3.37 -27.41 -10.24
CA ALA A 237 -2.97 -27.53 -8.83
C ALA A 237 -1.84 -26.54 -8.52
N PRO A 238 -1.86 -25.88 -7.35
CA PRO A 238 -0.82 -24.93 -6.99
C PRO A 238 0.54 -25.62 -7.00
N ASP A 239 1.48 -25.02 -7.74
CA ASP A 239 2.87 -25.42 -7.69
C ASP A 239 3.50 -24.75 -6.46
N ASN A 240 3.95 -25.58 -5.51
CA ASN A 240 4.62 -25.11 -4.30
C ASN A 240 6.12 -24.84 -4.53
N THR A 241 6.60 -24.92 -5.77
CA THR A 241 7.98 -24.57 -6.08
C THR A 241 8.20 -23.09 -5.80
N PRO A 242 9.12 -22.72 -4.89
CA PRO A 242 9.41 -21.33 -4.63
C PRO A 242 9.93 -20.66 -5.91
N TRP A 243 9.36 -19.53 -6.27
CA TRP A 243 9.87 -18.75 -7.39
C TRP A 243 11.31 -18.31 -7.08
N MET A 244 12.23 -18.70 -7.95
CA MET A 244 13.62 -18.25 -7.90
C MET A 244 13.82 -17.19 -8.99
N PRO A 245 14.36 -16.00 -8.65
CA PRO A 245 14.71 -15.04 -9.68
C PRO A 245 15.70 -15.67 -10.66
N PRO A 246 15.63 -15.36 -11.96
CA PRO A 246 16.66 -15.81 -12.89
C PRO A 246 18.03 -15.37 -12.37
N GLU A 247 19.04 -16.24 -12.47
CA GLU A 247 20.42 -15.93 -12.08
C GLU A 247 20.93 -14.76 -12.92
N SER A 248 20.65 -13.56 -12.50
CA SER A 248 21.31 -12.36 -12.99
C SER A 248 22.43 -12.01 -12.01
N SER A 249 23.63 -11.81 -12.50
CA SER A 249 24.67 -11.23 -11.69
C SER A 249 24.13 -9.96 -11.04
N PRO A 250 24.18 -9.81 -9.72
CA PRO A 250 23.66 -8.61 -9.08
C PRO A 250 24.36 -7.40 -9.70
N PRO A 251 23.63 -6.36 -10.09
CA PRO A 251 24.23 -5.15 -10.62
C PRO A 251 25.21 -4.62 -9.57
N THR A 252 26.41 -4.27 -9.98
CA THR A 252 27.37 -3.61 -9.09
C THR A 252 26.80 -2.25 -8.74
N LEU A 253 26.20 -2.15 -7.57
CA LEU A 253 25.64 -0.90 -7.08
C LEU A 253 26.79 -0.01 -6.60
N ALA A 254 26.84 1.21 -7.12
CA ALA A 254 27.77 2.24 -6.67
C ALA A 254 26.97 3.46 -6.18
N ALA A 255 27.46 4.07 -5.11
CA ALA A 255 26.87 5.33 -4.64
C ALA A 255 27.03 6.40 -5.72
N ARG A 256 25.94 7.12 -6.01
CA ARG A 256 26.01 8.29 -6.90
C ARG A 256 26.76 9.41 -6.20
N GLU A 257 27.82 9.88 -6.80
CA GLU A 257 28.52 11.08 -6.38
C GLU A 257 27.80 12.32 -6.93
N LEU A 258 27.61 13.32 -6.08
CA LEU A 258 27.00 14.58 -6.46
C LEU A 258 28.01 15.37 -7.27
N GLN A 259 27.83 15.44 -8.60
CA GLN A 259 28.76 16.12 -9.53
C GLN A 259 28.51 17.61 -9.67
N ARG A 260 27.48 18.16 -9.03
CA ARG A 260 27.19 19.60 -9.08
C ARG A 260 26.63 20.09 -7.75
N ARG A 261 26.87 21.36 -7.44
CA ARG A 261 26.27 22.02 -6.29
C ARG A 261 24.76 22.19 -6.55
N ILE A 262 23.93 21.71 -5.60
CA ILE A 262 22.49 21.99 -5.62
C ILE A 262 22.33 23.45 -5.19
N ILE A 263 21.80 24.28 -6.08
CA ILE A 263 21.44 25.67 -5.77
C ILE A 263 20.00 25.63 -5.25
N ASP A 264 19.82 25.89 -3.97
CA ASP A 264 18.53 25.83 -3.27
C ASP A 264 17.79 27.19 -3.34
N GLU A 265 17.74 27.79 -4.55
CA GLU A 265 17.05 29.06 -4.78
C GLU A 265 15.60 28.87 -5.28
N ARG A 266 15.20 27.63 -5.59
CA ARG A 266 13.85 27.33 -6.09
C ARG A 266 13.05 26.60 -5.02
N ARG A 267 12.03 27.26 -4.49
CA ARG A 267 11.00 26.60 -3.65
C ARG A 267 9.81 26.25 -4.53
N VAL A 268 9.50 24.97 -4.61
CA VAL A 268 8.22 24.48 -5.15
C VAL A 268 7.25 24.39 -3.98
N THR A 269 6.17 25.15 -4.05
CA THR A 269 5.13 25.12 -3.02
C THR A 269 3.78 24.83 -3.67
N SER A 270 2.90 24.12 -2.94
CA SER A 270 1.53 23.88 -3.38
C SER A 270 0.66 25.11 -3.10
N TYR A 271 -0.49 25.22 -3.77
CA TYR A 271 -1.48 26.28 -3.49
C TYR A 271 -1.88 26.33 -2.01
N SER A 272 -2.08 25.18 -1.37
CA SER A 272 -2.35 25.06 0.06
C SER A 272 -1.18 25.53 0.94
N GLY A 273 0.07 25.28 0.52
CA GLY A 273 1.25 25.78 1.19
C GLY A 273 1.38 27.30 1.11
N LEU A 274 0.99 27.91 -0.02
CA LEU A 274 0.93 29.36 -0.17
C LEU A 274 -0.15 29.98 0.71
N GLN A 275 -1.32 29.37 0.86
CA GLN A 275 -2.38 29.86 1.75
C GLN A 275 -1.96 29.83 3.22
N GLN A 276 -1.27 28.78 3.68
CA GLN A 276 -0.82 28.68 5.07
C GLN A 276 0.29 29.69 5.41
N HIS A 277 1.13 30.08 4.44
CA HIS A 277 2.24 31.01 4.65
C HIS A 277 1.90 32.44 4.21
N GLY A 278 0.84 32.64 3.45
CA GLY A 278 0.44 33.95 2.91
C GLY A 278 -0.28 34.86 3.91
N ALA A 279 -0.89 34.33 4.95
CA ALA A 279 -1.60 35.12 5.94
C ALA A 279 -0.68 35.92 6.91
N GLY A 280 0.64 35.60 6.93
CA GLY A 280 1.59 36.24 7.85
C GLY A 280 2.61 37.20 7.21
N ARG A 281 2.71 37.25 5.87
CA ARG A 281 3.79 37.99 5.19
C ARG A 281 3.34 39.03 4.14
N ALA A 282 2.06 39.29 4.01
CA ALA A 282 1.56 40.31 3.08
C ALA A 282 1.71 41.74 3.61
N LEU A 283 2.26 41.93 4.81
CA LEU A 283 2.44 43.26 5.44
C LEU A 283 3.86 43.82 5.39
N ASP A 284 4.84 43.08 4.86
CA ASP A 284 6.25 43.55 4.83
C ASP A 284 6.76 43.99 3.43
N LEU A 285 5.87 44.22 2.46
CA LEU A 285 6.21 44.71 1.13
C LEU A 285 5.35 45.90 0.69
N LEU A 286 5.16 46.87 1.57
CA LEU A 286 4.72 48.22 1.21
C LEU A 286 5.66 49.23 1.83
#